data_63fc2c09d159611004d30f6cec3f66b3
#
_entry.id   63fc2c09d159611004d30f6cec3f66b3
#
_cell.length_a   1.000
_cell.length_b   1.000
_cell.length_c   1.000
_cell.angle_alpha   90.00
_cell.angle_beta   90.00
_cell.angle_gamma   90.00
#
_symmetry.space_group_name_H-M   'P 1'
#
loop_
_entity.id
_entity.type
_entity.pdbx_description
1 polymer ?
#
loop_
_entity_poly.entity_id
_entity_poly.type
_entity_poly.pdbx_seq_one_letter_code
_entity_poly.pdbx_strand_id
1 'polypeptide(L)'
;IEFPGGPQIEVLAKKGDPTKFDLPKPIFNKGGCNLSFAGLKTAILKISKTIKSEQDKYDLAASFQKTIEEILYKKTKIAFTKFEKINGLKEKIFVIAGGVAANKKIRSMLINLCKENNYKSIFPPIELCGDNAAMIAMVGLEKFKLKKFDSLDIPARPRLPLDESAKFLKGAGVKL
;
A
#
# COMPACT_ATOMS: atom_id res chain seq x y z
N ILE A 1 -8.92 -11.88 -14.06
CA ILE A 1 -7.76 -10.99 -14.24
C ILE A 1 -6.50 -11.82 -14.09
N GLU A 2 -5.63 -11.80 -15.10
CA GLU A 2 -4.37 -12.51 -15.11
C GLU A 2 -3.33 -11.84 -14.19
N PHE A 3 -2.30 -12.60 -13.83
CA PHE A 3 -1.17 -12.06 -13.06
C PHE A 3 -0.20 -11.27 -13.97
N PRO A 4 0.31 -10.12 -13.54
CA PRO A 4 0.03 -9.39 -12.28
C PRO A 4 -1.27 -8.58 -12.33
N GLY A 5 -2.16 -8.78 -11.35
CA GLY A 5 -3.48 -8.16 -11.34
C GLY A 5 -3.48 -6.63 -11.13
N GLY A 6 -2.51 -6.07 -10.43
CA GLY A 6 -2.47 -4.64 -10.09
C GLY A 6 -2.51 -3.70 -11.32
N PRO A 7 -1.61 -3.85 -12.30
CA PRO A 7 -1.65 -3.05 -13.53
C PRO A 7 -2.92 -3.22 -14.34
N GLN A 8 -3.50 -4.42 -14.37
CA GLN A 8 -4.75 -4.67 -15.07
C GLN A 8 -5.93 -3.96 -14.41
N ILE A 9 -6.00 -3.96 -13.07
CA ILE A 9 -7.01 -3.19 -12.34
C ILE A 9 -6.90 -1.70 -12.68
N GLU A 10 -5.71 -1.13 -12.76
CA GLU A 10 -5.52 0.27 -13.13
C GLU A 10 -6.06 0.57 -14.54
N VAL A 11 -5.85 -0.33 -15.49
CA VAL A 11 -6.35 -0.18 -16.87
C VAL A 11 -7.87 -0.27 -16.91
N LEU A 12 -8.45 -1.28 -16.26
CA LEU A 12 -9.90 -1.50 -16.22
C LEU A 12 -10.62 -0.36 -15.49
N ALA A 13 -10.05 0.11 -14.38
CA ALA A 13 -10.63 1.19 -13.58
C ALA A 13 -10.82 2.51 -14.35
N LYS A 14 -10.03 2.75 -15.40
CA LYS A 14 -10.19 3.95 -16.25
C LYS A 14 -11.50 3.96 -17.05
N LYS A 15 -12.13 2.81 -17.24
CA LYS A 15 -13.33 2.64 -18.05
C LYS A 15 -14.61 2.48 -17.20
N GLY A 16 -14.46 2.38 -15.87
CA GLY A 16 -15.55 2.07 -14.95
C GLY A 16 -16.02 3.25 -14.11
N ASP A 17 -17.22 3.09 -13.56
CA ASP A 17 -17.79 4.00 -12.56
C ASP A 17 -17.26 3.63 -11.17
N PRO A 18 -16.49 4.51 -10.52
CA PRO A 18 -15.93 4.25 -9.19
C PRO A 18 -16.99 4.31 -8.07
N THR A 19 -18.24 4.62 -8.36
CA THR A 19 -19.32 4.73 -7.37
C THR A 19 -20.31 3.57 -7.42
N LYS A 20 -20.19 2.70 -8.40
CA LYS A 20 -21.15 1.61 -8.67
C LYS A 20 -21.21 0.58 -7.54
N PHE A 21 -20.08 0.23 -6.95
CA PHE A 21 -20.01 -0.78 -5.89
C PHE A 21 -19.50 -0.14 -4.60
N ASP A 22 -20.30 -0.24 -3.53
CA ASP A 22 -19.84 0.14 -2.19
C ASP A 22 -19.03 -1.00 -1.57
N LEU A 23 -17.74 -0.75 -1.40
CA LEU A 23 -16.79 -1.73 -0.87
C LEU A 23 -16.40 -1.39 0.57
N PRO A 24 -16.20 -2.40 1.42
CA PRO A 24 -15.85 -2.17 2.81
C PRO A 24 -14.49 -1.47 2.97
N LYS A 25 -14.43 -0.54 3.89
CA LYS A 25 -13.21 0.19 4.28
C LYS A 25 -12.85 -0.17 5.73
N PRO A 26 -12.17 -1.31 5.96
CA PRO A 26 -11.88 -1.76 7.33
C PRO A 26 -11.06 -0.73 8.09
N ILE A 27 -11.38 -0.54 9.37
CA ILE A 27 -10.74 0.42 10.28
C ILE A 27 -10.61 1.87 9.74
N PHE A 28 -11.37 2.22 8.69
CA PHE A 28 -11.32 3.55 8.06
C PHE A 28 -11.57 4.68 9.07
N ASN A 29 -12.57 4.51 9.93
CA ASN A 29 -12.96 5.50 10.95
C ASN A 29 -12.24 5.33 12.29
N LYS A 30 -11.43 4.28 12.47
CA LYS A 30 -10.61 4.12 13.68
C LYS A 30 -9.42 5.07 13.61
N GLY A 31 -9.13 5.73 14.72
CA GLY A 31 -7.92 6.55 14.88
C GLY A 31 -6.65 5.70 14.64
N GLY A 32 -5.56 6.41 14.33
CA GLY A 32 -4.27 5.76 14.08
C GLY A 32 -3.98 5.51 12.59
N CYS A 33 -2.73 5.16 12.31
CA CYS A 33 -2.19 5.02 10.96
C CYS A 33 -2.27 3.60 10.41
N ASN A 34 -2.81 2.65 11.19
CA ASN A 34 -2.92 1.26 10.80
C ASN A 34 -3.79 1.11 9.55
N LEU A 35 -3.31 0.30 8.61
CA LEU A 35 -4.03 -0.10 7.42
C LEU A 35 -4.63 -1.48 7.61
N SER A 36 -5.80 -1.72 7.07
CA SER A 36 -6.38 -3.06 6.98
C SER A 36 -7.18 -3.18 5.68
N PHE A 37 -6.97 -4.28 5.00
CA PHE A 37 -7.72 -4.69 3.81
C PHE A 37 -8.49 -5.99 4.08
N ALA A 38 -8.62 -6.37 5.36
CA ALA A 38 -9.37 -7.55 5.78
C ALA A 38 -10.84 -7.41 5.35
N GLY A 39 -11.39 -8.46 4.78
CA GLY A 39 -12.76 -8.45 4.26
C GLY A 39 -12.91 -7.82 2.86
N LEU A 40 -12.04 -6.93 2.41
CA LEU A 40 -12.13 -6.32 1.07
C LEU A 40 -11.97 -7.38 -0.02
N LYS A 41 -10.99 -8.28 0.10
CA LYS A 41 -10.80 -9.43 -0.81
C LYS A 41 -12.07 -10.30 -0.89
N THR A 42 -12.66 -10.60 0.24
CA THR A 42 -13.87 -11.43 0.32
C THR A 42 -15.08 -10.72 -0.29
N ALA A 43 -15.23 -9.42 -0.06
CA ALA A 43 -16.29 -8.61 -0.66
C ALA A 43 -16.17 -8.60 -2.19
N ILE A 44 -14.98 -8.36 -2.72
CA ILE A 44 -14.73 -8.39 -4.16
C ILE A 44 -15.02 -9.77 -4.74
N LEU A 45 -14.59 -10.85 -4.07
CA LEU A 45 -14.88 -12.20 -4.51
C LEU A 45 -16.39 -12.51 -4.54
N LYS A 46 -17.16 -11.99 -3.58
CA LYS A 46 -18.64 -12.14 -3.60
C LYS A 46 -19.25 -11.39 -4.75
N ILE A 47 -18.87 -10.13 -4.95
CA ILE A 47 -19.39 -9.28 -6.03
C ILE A 47 -18.98 -9.84 -7.41
N SER A 48 -17.76 -10.33 -7.56
CA SER A 48 -17.29 -10.89 -8.83
C SER A 48 -18.12 -12.07 -9.33
N LYS A 49 -18.79 -12.78 -8.43
CA LYS A 49 -19.74 -13.87 -8.79
C LYS A 49 -21.07 -13.35 -9.33
N THR A 50 -21.40 -12.10 -9.10
CA THR A 50 -22.65 -11.45 -9.56
C THR A 50 -22.48 -10.61 -10.83
N ILE A 51 -21.26 -10.42 -11.29
CA ILE A 51 -20.92 -9.67 -12.50
C ILE A 51 -21.51 -10.39 -13.73
N LYS A 52 -22.22 -9.63 -14.55
CA LYS A 52 -22.88 -10.14 -15.76
C LYS A 52 -22.35 -9.51 -17.04
N SER A 53 -21.72 -8.35 -16.95
CA SER A 53 -21.23 -7.61 -18.10
C SER A 53 -19.76 -7.23 -17.98
N GLU A 54 -19.15 -6.89 -19.09
CA GLU A 54 -17.80 -6.33 -19.13
C GLU A 54 -17.76 -4.96 -18.40
N GLN A 55 -18.83 -4.17 -18.51
CA GLN A 55 -18.94 -2.89 -17.81
C GLN A 55 -18.94 -3.07 -16.29
N ASP A 56 -19.65 -4.07 -15.74
CA ASP A 56 -19.60 -4.37 -14.31
C ASP A 56 -18.17 -4.70 -13.83
N LYS A 57 -17.38 -5.32 -14.70
CA LYS A 57 -15.97 -5.61 -14.41
C LYS A 57 -15.13 -4.33 -14.31
N TYR A 58 -15.36 -3.38 -15.22
CA TYR A 58 -14.73 -2.07 -15.19
C TYR A 58 -15.14 -1.28 -13.95
N ASP A 59 -16.44 -1.29 -13.64
CA ASP A 59 -17.01 -0.59 -12.49
C ASP A 59 -16.48 -1.16 -11.16
N LEU A 60 -16.36 -2.50 -11.06
CA LEU A 60 -15.77 -3.13 -9.89
C LEU A 60 -14.29 -2.76 -9.71
N ALA A 61 -13.52 -2.74 -10.80
CA ALA A 61 -12.12 -2.32 -10.76
C ALA A 61 -11.99 -0.84 -10.33
N ALA A 62 -12.85 0.04 -10.85
CA ALA A 62 -12.88 1.46 -10.51
C ALA A 62 -13.27 1.68 -9.04
N SER A 63 -14.32 1.00 -8.56
CA SER A 63 -14.77 1.06 -7.17
C SER A 63 -13.71 0.52 -6.21
N PHE A 64 -13.03 -0.55 -6.58
CA PHE A 64 -11.91 -1.09 -5.80
C PHE A 64 -10.76 -0.09 -5.70
N GLN A 65 -10.31 0.46 -6.82
CA GLN A 65 -9.22 1.44 -6.83
C GLN A 65 -9.57 2.68 -6.00
N LYS A 66 -10.78 3.22 -6.14
CA LYS A 66 -11.28 4.34 -5.32
C LYS A 66 -11.26 4.01 -3.83
N THR A 67 -11.70 2.81 -3.45
CA THR A 67 -11.69 2.36 -2.05
C THR A 67 -10.28 2.35 -1.46
N ILE A 68 -9.30 1.85 -2.22
CA ILE A 68 -7.89 1.88 -1.80
C ILE A 68 -7.38 3.32 -1.69
N GLU A 69 -7.67 4.17 -2.67
CA GLU A 69 -7.29 5.59 -2.66
C GLU A 69 -7.82 6.29 -1.39
N GLU A 70 -9.10 6.12 -1.07
CA GLU A 70 -9.70 6.74 0.11
C GLU A 70 -9.08 6.25 1.43
N ILE A 71 -8.81 4.95 1.55
CA ILE A 71 -8.15 4.37 2.72
C ILE A 71 -6.75 4.98 2.88
N LEU A 72 -5.96 4.98 1.81
CA LEU A 72 -4.59 5.51 1.82
C LEU A 72 -4.58 7.01 2.11
N TYR A 73 -5.45 7.79 1.45
CA TYR A 73 -5.58 9.23 1.68
C TYR A 73 -5.82 9.54 3.15
N LYS A 74 -6.86 8.93 3.74
CA LYS A 74 -7.24 9.20 5.13
C LYS A 74 -6.15 8.80 6.13
N LYS A 75 -5.55 7.62 5.95
CA LYS A 75 -4.52 7.13 6.87
C LYS A 75 -3.21 7.90 6.74
N THR A 76 -2.83 8.31 5.54
CA THR A 76 -1.67 9.18 5.32
C THR A 76 -1.88 10.55 5.96
N LYS A 77 -3.07 11.15 5.83
CA LYS A 77 -3.39 12.43 6.48
C LYS A 77 -3.27 12.34 8.01
N ILE A 78 -3.77 11.25 8.62
CA ILE A 78 -3.58 10.99 10.05
C ILE A 78 -2.09 10.84 10.40
N ALA A 79 -1.32 10.14 9.55
CA ALA A 79 0.11 9.97 9.75
C ALA A 79 0.85 11.31 9.73
N PHE A 80 0.53 12.21 8.81
CA PHE A 80 1.09 13.56 8.76
C PHE A 80 0.84 14.32 10.07
N THR A 81 -0.42 14.35 10.53
CA THR A 81 -0.77 15.00 11.80
C THR A 81 -0.02 14.42 13.00
N LYS A 82 0.17 13.09 13.03
CA LYS A 82 0.93 12.46 14.12
C LYS A 82 2.41 12.74 14.02
N PHE A 83 2.99 12.68 12.83
CA PHE A 83 4.39 12.99 12.59
C PHE A 83 4.74 14.40 13.02
N GLU A 84 3.88 15.39 12.70
CA GLU A 84 4.04 16.78 13.08
C GLU A 84 4.05 17.00 14.60
N LYS A 85 3.30 16.19 15.35
CA LYS A 85 3.28 16.24 16.81
C LYS A 85 4.53 15.66 17.48
N ILE A 86 5.19 14.71 16.82
CA ILE A 86 6.35 14.02 17.40
C ILE A 86 7.64 14.80 17.17
N ASN A 87 7.77 15.42 16.02
CA ASN A 87 9.07 15.92 15.56
C ASN A 87 9.10 17.43 15.46
N GLY A 88 8.96 18.27 16.22
CA GLY A 88 9.19 19.74 16.13
C GLY A 88 9.93 20.21 14.84
N LEU A 89 9.36 20.07 13.67
CA LEU A 89 9.90 19.66 12.37
C LEU A 89 10.77 20.65 11.64
N LYS A 90 11.87 20.12 11.09
CA LYS A 90 12.72 20.80 10.09
C LYS A 90 12.37 20.39 8.65
N GLU A 91 12.10 19.13 8.37
CA GLU A 91 11.78 18.66 7.01
C GLU A 91 10.57 17.72 6.99
N LYS A 92 9.63 18.01 6.09
CA LYS A 92 8.43 17.21 5.85
C LYS A 92 8.63 16.37 4.58
N ILE A 93 9.22 15.18 4.72
CA ILE A 93 9.44 14.26 3.62
C ILE A 93 8.53 13.04 3.79
N PHE A 94 7.85 12.66 2.72
CA PHE A 94 7.04 11.44 2.65
C PHE A 94 7.53 10.54 1.51
N VAL A 95 8.00 9.36 1.85
CA VAL A 95 8.50 8.37 0.90
C VAL A 95 7.43 7.33 0.63
N ILE A 96 7.14 7.07 -0.63
CA ILE A 96 6.13 6.10 -1.06
C ILE A 96 6.80 5.10 -2.00
N ALA A 97 6.90 3.84 -1.59
CA ALA A 97 7.54 2.76 -2.32
C ALA A 97 6.67 1.49 -2.33
N GLY A 98 7.12 0.46 -3.03
CA GLY A 98 6.42 -0.82 -3.17
C GLY A 98 5.47 -0.85 -4.38
N GLY A 99 4.98 -2.04 -4.73
CA GLY A 99 4.21 -2.27 -5.96
C GLY A 99 2.98 -1.38 -6.12
N VAL A 100 2.28 -1.04 -5.04
CA VAL A 100 1.12 -0.13 -5.09
C VAL A 100 1.50 1.30 -5.47
N ALA A 101 2.73 1.73 -5.14
CA ALA A 101 3.26 3.04 -5.53
C ALA A 101 3.48 3.20 -7.04
N ALA A 102 3.46 2.11 -7.80
CA ALA A 102 3.50 2.14 -9.26
C ALA A 102 2.15 2.58 -9.88
N ASN A 103 1.02 2.40 -9.18
CA ASN A 103 -0.29 2.83 -9.66
C ASN A 103 -0.34 4.35 -9.81
N LYS A 104 -0.56 4.84 -11.03
CA LYS A 104 -0.48 6.27 -11.38
C LYS A 104 -1.54 7.11 -10.66
N LYS A 105 -2.75 6.55 -10.46
CA LYS A 105 -3.84 7.26 -9.81
C LYS A 105 -3.55 7.46 -8.32
N ILE A 106 -3.10 6.39 -7.63
CA ILE A 106 -2.70 6.44 -6.23
C ILE A 106 -1.50 7.38 -6.04
N ARG A 107 -0.51 7.31 -6.93
CA ARG A 107 0.65 8.20 -6.94
C ARG A 107 0.23 9.66 -7.04
N SER A 108 -0.63 10.00 -8.01
CA SER A 108 -1.11 11.37 -8.19
C SER A 108 -1.89 11.88 -6.98
N MET A 109 -2.74 11.06 -6.39
CA MET A 109 -3.49 11.40 -5.18
C MET A 109 -2.54 11.69 -4.00
N LEU A 110 -1.52 10.84 -3.77
CA LEU A 110 -0.57 11.04 -2.69
C LEU A 110 0.35 12.25 -2.92
N ILE A 111 0.74 12.54 -4.17
CA ILE A 111 1.48 13.77 -4.53
C ILE A 111 0.66 15.00 -4.17
N ASN A 112 -0.63 15.02 -4.54
CA ASN A 112 -1.51 16.15 -4.22
C ASN A 112 -1.69 16.31 -2.71
N LEU A 113 -1.91 15.21 -1.98
CA LEU A 113 -2.00 15.24 -0.52
C LEU A 113 -0.72 15.79 0.12
N CYS A 114 0.46 15.43 -0.39
CA CYS A 114 1.73 15.97 0.06
C CYS A 114 1.82 17.48 -0.16
N LYS A 115 1.45 17.95 -1.37
CA LYS A 115 1.44 19.40 -1.69
C LYS A 115 0.52 20.18 -0.77
N GLU A 116 -0.71 19.69 -0.55
CA GLU A 116 -1.71 20.31 0.32
C GLU A 116 -1.24 20.46 1.76
N ASN A 117 -0.33 19.59 2.23
CA ASN A 117 0.17 19.58 3.60
C ASN A 117 1.65 20.01 3.72
N ASN A 118 2.23 20.58 2.66
CA ASN A 118 3.61 21.04 2.60
C ASN A 118 4.64 19.92 2.85
N TYR A 119 4.36 18.70 2.35
CA TYR A 119 5.30 17.59 2.34
C TYR A 119 6.00 17.47 0.99
N LYS A 120 7.28 17.16 1.01
CA LYS A 120 8.02 16.70 -0.18
C LYS A 120 7.73 15.21 -0.39
N SER A 121 7.10 14.85 -1.50
CA SER A 121 6.89 13.46 -1.87
C SER A 121 8.09 12.90 -2.61
N ILE A 122 8.53 11.70 -2.23
CA ILE A 122 9.61 10.96 -2.92
C ILE A 122 9.07 9.60 -3.34
N PHE A 123 9.23 9.29 -4.61
CA PHE A 123 8.87 7.99 -5.19
C PHE A 123 10.08 7.42 -5.92
N PRO A 124 10.33 6.11 -5.83
CA PRO A 124 11.30 5.47 -6.72
C PRO A 124 10.79 5.51 -8.16
N PRO A 125 11.66 5.32 -9.16
CA PRO A 125 11.27 5.01 -10.52
C PRO A 125 10.25 3.86 -10.55
N ILE A 126 9.31 3.89 -11.50
CA ILE A 126 8.21 2.92 -11.54
C ILE A 126 8.71 1.48 -11.64
N GLU A 127 9.75 1.26 -12.43
CA GLU A 127 10.42 -0.03 -12.60
C GLU A 127 11.07 -0.58 -11.32
N LEU A 128 11.37 0.28 -10.35
CA LEU A 128 11.93 -0.10 -9.05
C LEU A 128 10.89 -0.14 -7.93
N CYS A 129 9.62 0.12 -8.22
CA CYS A 129 8.55 0.03 -7.22
C CYS A 129 8.21 -1.41 -6.82
N GLY A 130 8.35 -2.38 -7.74
CA GLY A 130 8.17 -3.80 -7.43
C GLY A 130 9.41 -4.44 -6.82
N ASP A 131 9.32 -5.74 -6.56
CA ASP A 131 10.47 -6.53 -6.11
C ASP A 131 11.57 -6.51 -7.18
N ASN A 132 12.80 -6.17 -6.77
CA ASN A 132 13.94 -6.11 -7.68
C ASN A 132 15.24 -6.42 -6.95
N ALA A 133 16.23 -6.92 -7.70
CA ALA A 133 17.53 -7.30 -7.15
C ALA A 133 18.34 -6.09 -6.63
N ALA A 134 18.13 -4.89 -7.19
CA ALA A 134 18.89 -3.71 -6.79
C ALA A 134 18.60 -3.30 -5.33
N MET A 135 17.35 -3.42 -4.86
CA MET A 135 17.03 -3.12 -3.45
C MET A 135 17.69 -4.11 -2.49
N ILE A 136 17.81 -5.38 -2.87
CA ILE A 136 18.47 -6.40 -2.04
C ILE A 136 19.98 -6.18 -2.04
N ALA A 137 20.57 -5.88 -3.20
CA ALA A 137 21.99 -5.53 -3.30
C ALA A 137 22.34 -4.29 -2.46
N MET A 138 21.48 -3.27 -2.45
CA MET A 138 21.67 -2.07 -1.64
C MET A 138 21.67 -2.39 -0.14
N VAL A 139 20.71 -3.19 0.35
CA VAL A 139 20.66 -3.64 1.73
C VAL A 139 21.92 -4.47 2.07
N GLY A 140 22.33 -5.35 1.17
CA GLY A 140 23.57 -6.13 1.33
C GLY A 140 24.80 -5.24 1.46
N LEU A 141 24.91 -4.20 0.63
CA LEU A 141 26.01 -3.22 0.71
C LEU A 141 26.03 -2.47 2.05
N GLU A 142 24.86 -2.02 2.53
CA GLU A 142 24.77 -1.35 3.82
C GLU A 142 25.13 -2.27 5.00
N LYS A 143 24.66 -3.52 4.99
CA LYS A 143 25.05 -4.55 5.96
C LYS A 143 26.55 -4.82 5.92
N PHE A 144 27.15 -4.91 4.73
CA PHE A 144 28.59 -5.11 4.54
C PHE A 144 29.40 -3.97 5.15
N LYS A 145 29.04 -2.71 4.88
CA LYS A 145 29.69 -1.53 5.50
C LYS A 145 29.63 -1.57 7.02
N LEU A 146 28.51 -2.02 7.57
CA LEU A 146 28.30 -2.14 9.02
C LEU A 146 28.91 -3.42 9.61
N LYS A 147 29.59 -4.24 8.81
CA LYS A 147 30.16 -5.54 9.21
C LYS A 147 29.12 -6.49 9.84
N LYS A 148 27.86 -6.39 9.39
CA LYS A 148 26.76 -7.26 9.82
C LYS A 148 26.59 -8.40 8.83
N PHE A 149 27.01 -9.58 9.22
CA PHE A 149 26.93 -10.79 8.42
C PHE A 149 26.04 -11.81 9.13
N ASP A 150 25.23 -12.49 8.35
CA ASP A 150 24.47 -13.63 8.82
C ASP A 150 25.30 -14.91 8.64
N SER A 151 24.99 -15.97 9.38
CA SER A 151 25.62 -17.27 9.20
C SER A 151 25.17 -17.95 7.90
N LEU A 152 25.97 -18.88 7.37
CA LEU A 152 25.63 -19.55 6.11
C LEU A 152 24.44 -20.50 6.20
N ASP A 153 24.02 -20.85 7.40
CA ASP A 153 22.89 -21.71 7.72
C ASP A 153 21.59 -20.94 8.03
N ILE A 154 21.54 -19.64 7.69
CA ILE A 154 20.34 -18.82 7.91
C ILE A 154 19.10 -19.42 7.22
N PRO A 155 18.03 -19.73 7.97
CA PRO A 155 16.82 -20.28 7.38
C PRO A 155 16.02 -19.20 6.62
N ALA A 156 15.34 -19.62 5.55
CA ALA A 156 14.36 -18.75 4.90
C ALA A 156 13.19 -18.46 5.85
N ARG A 157 12.92 -17.18 6.09
CA ARG A 157 11.84 -16.75 6.98
C ARG A 157 10.73 -16.08 6.16
N PRO A 158 9.60 -16.73 5.89
CA PRO A 158 8.51 -16.16 5.09
C PRO A 158 7.79 -15.01 5.80
N ARG A 159 8.01 -14.85 7.10
CA ARG A 159 7.49 -13.75 7.93
C ARG A 159 8.61 -13.23 8.80
N LEU A 160 9.17 -12.11 8.39
CA LEU A 160 10.16 -11.39 9.15
C LEU A 160 9.55 -10.04 9.56
N PRO A 161 9.33 -9.76 10.85
CA PRO A 161 8.85 -8.45 11.29
C PRO A 161 9.93 -7.39 11.02
N LEU A 162 9.50 -6.20 10.60
CA LEU A 162 10.41 -5.05 10.42
C LEU A 162 10.97 -4.57 11.77
N ASP A 163 10.22 -4.73 12.83
CA ASP A 163 10.57 -4.40 14.20
C ASP A 163 10.13 -5.55 15.10
N GLU A 164 11.12 -6.29 15.62
CA GLU A 164 10.88 -7.43 16.52
C GLU A 164 10.35 -7.01 17.88
N SER A 165 10.56 -5.75 18.27
CA SER A 165 10.06 -5.19 19.53
C SER A 165 8.60 -4.70 19.43
N ALA A 166 8.08 -4.52 18.23
CA ALA A 166 6.72 -4.03 18.03
C ALA A 166 5.69 -5.06 18.46
N LYS A 167 4.72 -4.63 19.27
CA LYS A 167 3.58 -5.49 19.64
C LYS A 167 2.81 -5.90 18.38
N PHE A 168 2.70 -7.19 18.15
CA PHE A 168 1.86 -7.72 17.07
C PHE A 168 0.41 -7.29 17.25
N LEU A 169 -0.10 -6.52 16.30
CA LEU A 169 -1.54 -6.32 16.19
C LEU A 169 -2.12 -7.62 15.62
N LYS A 170 -2.87 -8.37 16.44
CA LYS A 170 -3.58 -9.56 15.98
C LYS A 170 -4.55 -9.16 14.86
N GLY A 171 -4.20 -9.50 13.63
CA GLY A 171 -5.05 -9.34 12.45
C GLY A 171 -5.74 -10.65 12.13
N ALA A 172 -6.91 -10.61 11.51
CA ALA A 172 -7.55 -11.78 10.95
C ALA A 172 -6.59 -12.49 9.97
N GLY A 173 -6.18 -13.71 10.27
CA GLY A 173 -5.25 -14.50 9.43
C GLY A 173 -3.85 -14.70 9.99
N VAL A 174 -3.50 -14.12 11.14
CA VAL A 174 -2.30 -14.50 11.88
C VAL A 174 -2.69 -15.63 12.84
N LYS A 175 -2.59 -16.86 12.37
CA LYS A 175 -2.49 -18.02 13.28
C LYS A 175 -1.03 -18.05 13.74
N LEU A 176 -0.81 -17.84 15.03
CA LEU A 176 0.44 -18.20 15.71
C LEU A 176 0.54 -19.71 15.78
#